data_af73784d110e680557f64cad3a38684e
#
_entry.id   af73784d110e680557f64cad3a38684e
#
_cell.length_a   1.000
_cell.length_b   1.000
_cell.length_c   1.000
_cell.angle_alpha   90.00
_cell.angle_beta   90.00
_cell.angle_gamma   90.00
#
_symmetry.space_group_name_H-M   'P 1'
#
loop_
_entity.id
_entity.type
_entity.pdbx_description
1 polymer ?
#
loop_
_entity_poly.entity_id
_entity_poly.type
_entity_poly.pdbx_seq_one_letter_code
_entity_poly.pdbx_strand_id
1 'polypeptide(L)'
;MSWKNLSFFPPWLASPARYTAAVLDTELIPAAEADSKWLILLLHGLGDSMEGFRWLPRALNNPRLNTLLVNAPDDYYGGFSWYDILKPGAGVERSRGLLFDLLDRQRDGGFATEQTFLFGFSQGCLMTLEVGVRYPHRFAGLVGISGYSHEPGQLVAGQSPVAKEQSFLITHGTADPLLPFAKTKAQMEQLQAGGIRMQWEVFEKEHTIQGEAELAVIRKFVEEQMKSL
;
A
#
# COMPACT_ATOMS: atom_id res chain seq x y z
N MET A 1 0.60 43.93 -31.20
CA MET A 1 -0.42 43.26 -30.39
C MET A 1 0.05 41.85 -30.11
N SER A 2 0.42 41.58 -28.88
CA SER A 2 1.09 40.33 -28.48
C SER A 2 0.08 39.41 -27.82
N TRP A 3 -0.06 38.19 -28.34
CA TRP A 3 -0.81 37.12 -27.70
C TRP A 3 0.14 36.21 -26.96
N LYS A 4 0.15 36.27 -25.62
CA LYS A 4 0.79 35.31 -24.76
C LYS A 4 -0.19 34.16 -24.53
N ASN A 5 0.05 33.01 -25.15
CA ASN A 5 -0.63 31.77 -24.82
C ASN A 5 0.01 31.19 -23.55
N LEU A 6 -0.68 31.29 -22.44
CA LEU A 6 -0.37 30.53 -21.22
C LEU A 6 -1.03 29.15 -21.37
N SER A 7 -0.23 28.16 -21.71
CA SER A 7 -0.63 26.75 -21.62
C SER A 7 -0.75 26.37 -20.15
N PHE A 8 -1.95 26.20 -19.67
CA PHE A 8 -2.27 25.59 -18.38
C PHE A 8 -2.00 24.08 -18.49
N PHE A 9 -0.84 23.63 -18.01
CA PHE A 9 -0.63 22.21 -17.73
C PHE A 9 -1.21 21.91 -16.35
N PRO A 10 -2.06 20.88 -16.22
CA PRO A 10 -2.58 20.48 -14.92
C PRO A 10 -1.43 19.99 -14.02
N PRO A 11 -1.46 20.29 -12.70
CA PRO A 11 -0.33 20.04 -11.78
C PRO A 11 0.11 18.57 -11.63
N TRP A 12 -0.68 17.60 -12.10
CA TRP A 12 -0.34 16.19 -12.09
C TRP A 12 0.59 15.76 -13.25
N LEU A 13 0.81 16.62 -14.27
CA LEU A 13 1.76 16.40 -15.37
C LEU A 13 3.17 16.94 -15.12
N ALA A 14 3.41 17.56 -13.97
CA ALA A 14 4.77 17.90 -13.57
C ALA A 14 5.47 16.57 -13.20
N SER A 15 6.27 16.03 -14.13
CA SER A 15 7.21 14.95 -13.81
C SER A 15 8.04 15.42 -12.61
N PRO A 16 8.03 14.69 -11.47
CA PRO A 16 8.94 14.99 -10.39
C PRO A 16 10.37 14.88 -10.95
N ALA A 17 11.24 15.79 -10.54
CA ALA A 17 12.66 15.74 -10.87
C ALA A 17 13.14 14.30 -10.71
N ARG A 18 13.75 13.73 -11.75
CA ARG A 18 14.34 12.39 -11.69
C ARG A 18 15.45 12.46 -10.65
N TYR A 19 15.12 12.09 -9.42
CA TYR A 19 16.14 11.65 -8.48
C TYR A 19 16.83 10.46 -9.15
N THR A 20 18.16 10.43 -9.14
CA THR A 20 18.92 9.21 -9.43
C THR A 20 18.49 8.19 -8.38
N ALA A 21 17.56 7.33 -8.76
CA ALA A 21 16.69 6.62 -7.85
C ALA A 21 17.48 5.63 -7.01
N ALA A 22 17.45 5.79 -5.70
CA ALA A 22 17.58 4.66 -4.81
C ALA A 22 16.50 3.64 -5.23
N VAL A 23 16.90 2.50 -5.76
CA VAL A 23 15.99 1.42 -6.11
C VAL A 23 15.65 0.72 -4.80
N LEU A 24 14.36 0.51 -4.52
CA LEU A 24 13.96 -0.27 -3.35
C LEU A 24 14.55 -1.68 -3.44
N ASP A 25 15.12 -2.16 -2.34
CA ASP A 25 15.60 -3.53 -2.22
C ASP A 25 14.42 -4.48 -2.15
N THR A 26 14.43 -5.51 -2.99
CA THR A 26 13.28 -6.41 -3.16
C THR A 26 13.71 -7.84 -3.40
N GLU A 27 12.88 -8.79 -2.97
CA GLU A 27 13.04 -10.21 -3.25
C GLU A 27 11.72 -10.80 -3.75
N LEU A 28 11.78 -11.50 -4.88
CA LEU A 28 10.62 -12.20 -5.44
C LEU A 28 10.62 -13.66 -4.99
N ILE A 29 9.56 -14.08 -4.31
CA ILE A 29 9.23 -15.46 -4.04
C ILE A 29 8.21 -15.89 -5.09
N PRO A 30 8.56 -16.80 -6.03
CA PRO A 30 7.66 -17.19 -7.09
C PRO A 30 6.45 -17.97 -6.56
N ALA A 31 5.34 -17.88 -7.27
CA ALA A 31 4.15 -18.67 -7.04
C ALA A 31 4.46 -20.18 -7.20
N ALA A 32 3.74 -21.04 -6.48
CA ALA A 32 3.84 -22.49 -6.67
C ALA A 32 3.20 -22.94 -8.01
N GLU A 33 2.19 -22.22 -8.48
CA GLU A 33 1.59 -22.42 -9.79
C GLU A 33 2.44 -21.71 -10.84
N ALA A 34 3.02 -22.48 -11.75
CA ALA A 34 3.88 -21.97 -12.81
C ALA A 34 3.12 -20.95 -13.69
N ASP A 35 3.86 -19.97 -14.22
CA ASP A 35 3.35 -18.92 -15.14
C ASP A 35 2.25 -18.01 -14.55
N SER A 36 1.95 -18.11 -13.25
CA SER A 36 1.01 -17.20 -12.60
C SER A 36 1.45 -15.74 -12.76
N LYS A 37 0.49 -14.86 -13.07
CA LYS A 37 0.67 -13.41 -13.19
C LYS A 37 0.12 -12.63 -11.98
N TRP A 38 -0.38 -13.33 -10.97
CA TRP A 38 -0.80 -12.70 -9.73
C TRP A 38 0.41 -12.34 -8.87
N LEU A 39 0.43 -11.11 -8.40
CA LEU A 39 1.52 -10.57 -7.59
C LEU A 39 0.96 -9.99 -6.29
N ILE A 40 1.67 -10.13 -5.19
CA ILE A 40 1.43 -9.39 -3.95
C ILE A 40 2.72 -8.73 -3.48
N LEU A 41 2.70 -7.40 -3.30
CA LEU A 41 3.79 -6.64 -2.70
C LEU A 41 3.55 -6.53 -1.20
N LEU A 42 4.58 -6.78 -0.39
CA LEU A 42 4.51 -6.74 1.08
C LEU A 42 5.34 -5.58 1.63
N LEU A 43 4.68 -4.64 2.32
CA LEU A 43 5.25 -3.44 2.90
C LEU A 43 5.25 -3.56 4.43
N HIS A 44 6.44 -3.69 5.02
CA HIS A 44 6.62 -3.89 6.47
C HIS A 44 6.38 -2.62 7.31
N GLY A 45 6.32 -2.77 8.62
CA GLY A 45 6.23 -1.68 9.59
C GLY A 45 7.57 -1.02 9.90
N LEU A 46 7.54 0.06 10.69
CA LEU A 46 8.75 0.77 11.16
C LEU A 46 9.68 -0.16 11.92
N GLY A 47 10.96 -0.17 11.57
CA GLY A 47 12.02 -0.93 12.24
C GLY A 47 12.04 -2.42 11.91
N ASP A 48 11.15 -2.87 11.04
CA ASP A 48 11.14 -4.22 10.48
C ASP A 48 11.83 -4.24 9.10
N SER A 49 11.76 -5.35 8.41
CA SER A 49 12.31 -5.56 7.08
C SER A 49 11.44 -6.55 6.29
N MET A 50 11.80 -6.79 5.03
CA MET A 50 11.19 -7.82 4.22
C MET A 50 11.27 -9.22 4.86
N GLU A 51 12.29 -9.48 5.69
CA GLU A 51 12.44 -10.77 6.40
C GLU A 51 11.28 -11.05 7.36
N GLY A 52 10.74 -10.00 8.01
CA GLY A 52 9.59 -10.11 8.90
C GLY A 52 8.31 -10.62 8.22
N PHE A 53 8.25 -10.56 6.89
CA PHE A 53 7.09 -11.02 6.11
C PHE A 53 7.29 -12.35 5.37
N ARG A 54 8.44 -13.04 5.51
CA ARG A 54 8.70 -14.33 4.83
C ARG A 54 7.71 -15.44 5.19
N TRP A 55 7.04 -15.33 6.31
CA TRP A 55 6.02 -16.29 6.74
C TRP A 55 4.67 -16.10 6.02
N LEU A 56 4.38 -14.88 5.53
CA LEU A 56 3.05 -14.50 5.05
C LEU A 56 2.61 -15.26 3.78
N PRO A 57 3.47 -15.54 2.78
CA PRO A 57 3.07 -16.35 1.62
C PRO A 57 2.49 -17.70 2.01
N ARG A 58 3.12 -18.39 2.99
CA ARG A 58 2.62 -19.65 3.51
C ARG A 58 1.30 -19.47 4.27
N ALA A 59 1.14 -18.39 5.02
CA ALA A 59 -0.08 -18.10 5.77
C ALA A 59 -1.24 -17.73 4.85
N LEU A 60 -1.00 -17.02 3.75
CA LEU A 60 -2.00 -16.74 2.73
C LEU A 60 -2.45 -18.00 1.98
N ASN A 61 -1.58 -19.00 1.89
CA ASN A 61 -1.85 -20.32 1.31
C ASN A 61 -2.52 -20.27 -0.08
N ASN A 62 -2.07 -19.35 -0.93
CA ASN A 62 -2.57 -19.22 -2.28
C ASN A 62 -1.45 -19.55 -3.29
N PRO A 63 -1.54 -20.71 -4.00
CA PRO A 63 -0.45 -21.18 -4.87
C PRO A 63 -0.24 -20.30 -6.11
N ARG A 64 -1.16 -19.39 -6.40
CA ARG A 64 -1.10 -18.47 -7.56
C ARG A 64 -0.38 -17.16 -7.26
N LEU A 65 -0.13 -16.81 -5.98
CA LEU A 65 0.50 -15.54 -5.63
C LEU A 65 2.03 -15.61 -5.74
N ASN A 66 2.60 -14.85 -6.67
CA ASN A 66 3.99 -14.41 -6.56
C ASN A 66 4.06 -13.36 -5.46
N THR A 67 5.07 -13.43 -4.60
CA THR A 67 5.23 -12.49 -3.48
C THR A 67 6.48 -11.66 -3.67
N LEU A 68 6.33 -10.35 -3.75
CA LEU A 68 7.44 -9.40 -3.76
C LEU A 68 7.61 -8.81 -2.36
N LEU A 69 8.67 -9.22 -1.69
CA LEU A 69 9.10 -8.66 -0.43
C LEU A 69 9.84 -7.35 -0.69
N VAL A 70 9.57 -6.29 0.07
CA VAL A 70 10.11 -4.95 -0.18
C VAL A 70 10.68 -4.35 1.10
N ASN A 71 11.96 -3.94 1.10
CA ASN A 71 12.52 -3.11 2.15
C ASN A 71 12.18 -1.64 1.92
N ALA A 72 11.86 -0.94 2.99
CA ALA A 72 11.73 0.50 3.00
C ALA A 72 13.10 1.19 2.73
N PRO A 73 13.11 2.45 2.26
CA PRO A 73 14.34 3.07 1.73
C PRO A 73 15.34 3.54 2.79
N ASP A 74 14.93 3.73 4.04
CA ASP A 74 15.78 4.31 5.07
C ASP A 74 16.14 3.29 6.16
N ASP A 75 17.42 3.25 6.55
CA ASP A 75 17.84 2.46 7.70
C ASP A 75 17.20 2.97 9.01
N TYR A 76 16.77 2.05 9.87
CA TYR A 76 16.18 2.39 11.15
C TYR A 76 16.47 1.31 12.21
N TYR A 77 17.47 1.55 13.08
CA TYR A 77 17.85 0.70 14.21
C TYR A 77 17.96 -0.82 13.91
N GLY A 78 18.57 -1.17 12.79
CA GLY A 78 18.75 -2.56 12.36
C GLY A 78 17.63 -3.12 11.48
N GLY A 79 16.60 -2.36 11.22
CA GLY A 79 15.57 -2.56 10.20
C GLY A 79 15.44 -1.33 9.32
N PHE A 80 14.25 -1.08 8.78
CA PHE A 80 14.01 -0.03 7.81
C PHE A 80 12.78 0.83 8.15
N SER A 81 12.70 2.00 7.51
CA SER A 81 11.60 2.97 7.66
C SER A 81 11.16 3.52 6.31
N TRP A 82 9.86 3.66 6.12
CA TRP A 82 9.30 4.33 4.93
C TRP A 82 9.41 5.84 5.04
N TYR A 83 9.32 6.39 6.25
CA TYR A 83 9.38 7.83 6.51
C TYR A 83 9.70 8.11 7.98
N ASP A 84 10.26 9.28 8.25
CA ASP A 84 10.44 9.78 9.62
C ASP A 84 9.08 10.02 10.28
N ILE A 85 8.79 9.34 11.39
CA ILE A 85 7.51 9.43 12.11
C ILE A 85 7.26 10.82 12.72
N LEU A 86 8.33 11.60 12.97
CA LEU A 86 8.23 12.96 13.52
C LEU A 86 7.98 14.01 12.43
N LYS A 87 8.38 13.72 11.17
CA LYS A 87 8.24 14.61 10.01
C LYS A 87 7.85 13.81 8.76
N PRO A 88 6.66 13.20 8.74
CA PRO A 88 6.33 12.20 7.74
C PRO A 88 6.22 12.76 6.31
N GLY A 89 5.72 13.97 6.11
CA GLY A 89 5.29 14.51 4.81
C GLY A 89 6.23 14.23 3.64
N ALA A 90 7.46 14.80 3.66
CA ALA A 90 8.43 14.61 2.56
C ALA A 90 8.88 13.15 2.42
N GLY A 91 9.00 12.40 3.53
CA GLY A 91 9.36 10.99 3.52
C GLY A 91 8.27 10.12 2.89
N VAL A 92 7.01 10.38 3.22
CA VAL A 92 5.85 9.71 2.61
C VAL A 92 5.80 9.97 1.10
N GLU A 93 5.99 11.22 0.67
CA GLU A 93 6.00 11.59 -0.74
C GLU A 93 7.13 10.88 -1.51
N ARG A 94 8.34 10.88 -0.96
CA ARG A 94 9.49 10.18 -1.55
C ARG A 94 9.23 8.67 -1.65
N SER A 95 8.82 8.03 -0.57
CA SER A 95 8.58 6.58 -0.57
C SER A 95 7.43 6.18 -1.48
N ARG A 96 6.40 7.01 -1.60
CA ARG A 96 5.34 6.82 -2.61
C ARG A 96 5.90 6.86 -4.03
N GLY A 97 6.79 7.81 -4.34
CA GLY A 97 7.45 7.89 -5.64
C GLY A 97 8.26 6.63 -5.95
N LEU A 98 9.05 6.13 -4.98
CA LEU A 98 9.81 4.89 -5.13
C LEU A 98 8.91 3.65 -5.34
N LEU A 99 7.77 3.60 -4.66
CA LEU A 99 6.78 2.53 -4.86
C LEU A 99 6.08 2.63 -6.22
N PHE A 100 5.81 3.83 -6.72
CA PHE A 100 5.29 4.01 -8.08
C PHE A 100 6.29 3.50 -9.12
N ASP A 101 7.57 3.87 -9.01
CA ASP A 101 8.64 3.38 -9.89
C ASP A 101 8.78 1.85 -9.81
N LEU A 102 8.63 1.26 -8.61
CA LEU A 102 8.64 -0.19 -8.45
C LEU A 102 7.44 -0.85 -9.15
N LEU A 103 6.24 -0.33 -8.97
CA LEU A 103 5.02 -0.84 -9.61
C LEU A 103 5.09 -0.74 -11.13
N ASP A 104 5.61 0.36 -11.68
CA ASP A 104 5.80 0.53 -13.12
C ASP A 104 6.78 -0.53 -13.65
N ARG A 105 7.90 -0.78 -12.95
CA ARG A 105 8.82 -1.87 -13.31
C ARG A 105 8.16 -3.26 -13.26
N GLN A 106 7.30 -3.53 -12.28
CA GLN A 106 6.57 -4.81 -12.23
C GLN A 106 5.61 -4.96 -13.41
N ARG A 107 4.91 -3.89 -13.79
CA ARG A 107 4.05 -3.88 -14.98
C ARG A 107 4.84 -4.15 -16.26
N ASP A 108 5.96 -3.47 -16.44
CA ASP A 108 6.87 -3.68 -17.58
C ASP A 108 7.44 -5.10 -17.59
N GLY A 109 7.62 -5.72 -16.41
CA GLY A 109 8.01 -7.11 -16.20
C GLY A 109 6.88 -8.14 -16.43
N GLY A 110 5.66 -7.68 -16.74
CA GLY A 110 4.52 -8.55 -17.06
C GLY A 110 3.60 -8.89 -15.90
N PHE A 111 3.71 -8.17 -14.76
CA PHE A 111 2.73 -8.22 -13.66
C PHE A 111 1.78 -7.02 -13.77
N ALA A 112 0.64 -7.22 -14.40
CA ALA A 112 -0.37 -6.17 -14.54
C ALA A 112 -0.87 -5.68 -13.17
N THR A 113 -1.11 -4.37 -13.00
CA THR A 113 -1.57 -3.82 -11.72
C THR A 113 -2.93 -4.39 -11.33
N GLU A 114 -3.78 -4.69 -12.30
CA GLU A 114 -5.09 -5.33 -12.09
C GLU A 114 -4.97 -6.74 -11.48
N GLN A 115 -3.82 -7.39 -11.63
CA GLN A 115 -3.49 -8.68 -11.01
C GLN A 115 -2.51 -8.54 -9.85
N THR A 116 -2.30 -7.32 -9.35
CA THR A 116 -1.36 -7.02 -8.27
C THR A 116 -2.12 -6.60 -7.01
N PHE A 117 -1.78 -7.23 -5.89
CA PHE A 117 -2.19 -6.81 -4.55
C PHE A 117 -1.08 -5.99 -3.90
N LEU A 118 -1.47 -5.02 -3.08
CA LEU A 118 -0.56 -4.33 -2.18
C LEU A 118 -0.98 -4.58 -0.74
N PHE A 119 -0.05 -5.04 0.09
CA PHE A 119 -0.28 -5.41 1.47
C PHE A 119 0.68 -4.61 2.36
N GLY A 120 0.18 -3.95 3.38
CA GLY A 120 1.01 -3.18 4.29
C GLY A 120 0.59 -3.29 5.74
N PHE A 121 1.59 -3.32 6.63
CA PHE A 121 1.41 -3.28 8.08
C PHE A 121 1.96 -1.98 8.65
N SER A 122 1.25 -1.32 9.57
CA SER A 122 1.71 -0.13 10.29
C SER A 122 2.13 1.01 9.33
N GLN A 123 3.42 1.40 9.27
CA GLN A 123 3.91 2.35 8.25
C GLN A 123 3.62 1.86 6.83
N GLY A 124 3.77 0.56 6.56
CA GLY A 124 3.45 -0.03 5.27
C GLY A 124 1.96 0.10 4.93
N CYS A 125 1.05 0.05 5.92
CA CYS A 125 -0.38 0.32 5.70
C CYS A 125 -0.63 1.77 5.27
N LEU A 126 0.04 2.75 5.89
CA LEU A 126 -0.04 4.15 5.43
C LEU A 126 0.43 4.25 3.97
N MET A 127 1.54 3.59 3.63
CA MET A 127 2.04 3.58 2.25
C MET A 127 1.06 2.88 1.30
N THR A 128 0.38 1.82 1.74
CA THR A 128 -0.69 1.16 0.97
C THR A 128 -1.85 2.10 0.65
N LEU A 129 -2.27 2.92 1.63
CA LEU A 129 -3.30 3.95 1.42
C LEU A 129 -2.81 5.04 0.45
N GLU A 130 -1.60 5.57 0.65
CA GLU A 130 -1.01 6.62 -0.19
C GLU A 130 -0.84 6.17 -1.65
N VAL A 131 -0.36 4.96 -1.86
CA VAL A 131 -0.19 4.37 -3.18
C VAL A 131 -1.55 4.05 -3.80
N GLY A 132 -2.41 3.34 -3.10
CA GLY A 132 -3.69 2.88 -3.63
C GLY A 132 -4.63 4.02 -4.04
N VAL A 133 -4.59 5.15 -3.31
CA VAL A 133 -5.43 6.31 -3.64
C VAL A 133 -4.83 7.16 -4.77
N ARG A 134 -3.50 7.20 -4.94
CA ARG A 134 -2.84 8.13 -5.87
C ARG A 134 -2.27 7.49 -7.12
N TYR A 135 -1.98 6.18 -7.11
CA TYR A 135 -1.43 5.48 -8.28
C TYR A 135 -2.49 5.42 -9.40
N PRO A 136 -2.11 5.69 -10.67
CA PRO A 136 -3.08 5.87 -11.76
C PRO A 136 -3.64 4.57 -12.33
N HIS A 137 -3.28 3.42 -11.77
CA HIS A 137 -3.78 2.12 -12.22
C HIS A 137 -4.54 1.41 -11.10
N ARG A 138 -5.54 0.61 -11.50
CA ARG A 138 -6.34 -0.17 -10.56
C ARG A 138 -5.55 -1.38 -10.08
N PHE A 139 -5.57 -1.63 -8.76
CA PHE A 139 -5.06 -2.85 -8.16
C PHE A 139 -6.12 -3.96 -8.15
N ALA A 140 -5.68 -5.21 -8.04
CA ALA A 140 -6.55 -6.32 -7.70
C ALA A 140 -7.22 -6.09 -6.35
N GLY A 141 -6.44 -5.69 -5.36
CA GLY A 141 -6.91 -5.32 -4.04
C GLY A 141 -5.79 -4.75 -3.17
N LEU A 142 -6.17 -4.03 -2.13
CA LEU A 142 -5.28 -3.32 -1.23
C LEU A 142 -5.58 -3.72 0.21
N VAL A 143 -4.60 -4.27 0.92
CA VAL A 143 -4.75 -4.73 2.30
C VAL A 143 -3.89 -3.88 3.23
N GLY A 144 -4.51 -3.24 4.20
CA GLY A 144 -3.82 -2.46 5.22
C GLY A 144 -4.14 -2.97 6.62
N ILE A 145 -3.10 -3.21 7.43
CA ILE A 145 -3.23 -3.75 8.78
C ILE A 145 -2.63 -2.79 9.78
N SER A 146 -3.41 -2.44 10.82
CA SER A 146 -2.96 -1.63 11.97
C SER A 146 -2.19 -0.37 11.55
N GLY A 147 -2.71 0.36 10.55
CA GLY A 147 -2.10 1.59 10.06
C GLY A 147 -2.99 2.80 10.28
N TYR A 148 -2.64 3.90 9.62
CA TYR A 148 -3.33 5.18 9.73
C TYR A 148 -3.17 5.98 8.43
N SER A 149 -3.91 7.08 8.27
CA SER A 149 -3.66 8.08 7.22
C SER A 149 -3.05 9.32 7.85
N HIS A 150 -1.93 9.82 7.29
CA HIS A 150 -1.26 11.00 7.83
C HIS A 150 -2.12 12.27 7.66
N GLU A 151 -2.61 12.51 6.46
CA GLU A 151 -3.42 13.67 6.10
C GLU A 151 -4.62 13.24 5.21
N PRO A 152 -5.68 12.64 5.81
CA PRO A 152 -6.78 12.06 5.04
C PRO A 152 -7.42 13.03 4.04
N GLY A 153 -7.57 14.32 4.43
CA GLY A 153 -8.12 15.36 3.56
C GLY A 153 -7.26 15.63 2.31
N GLN A 154 -5.93 15.67 2.47
CA GLN A 154 -5.01 15.84 1.35
C GLN A 154 -4.94 14.58 0.48
N LEU A 155 -5.05 13.38 1.11
CA LEU A 155 -5.09 12.13 0.39
C LEU A 155 -6.31 12.08 -0.54
N VAL A 156 -7.49 12.43 -0.03
CA VAL A 156 -8.72 12.53 -0.82
C VAL A 156 -8.62 13.59 -1.91
N ALA A 157 -8.09 14.78 -1.60
CA ALA A 157 -7.93 15.85 -2.58
C ALA A 157 -6.99 15.50 -3.75
N GLY A 158 -5.99 14.64 -3.47
CA GLY A 158 -5.01 14.17 -4.45
C GLY A 158 -5.32 12.81 -5.06
N GLN A 159 -6.56 12.32 -4.98
CA GLN A 159 -6.93 11.00 -5.50
C GLN A 159 -6.78 10.90 -7.02
N SER A 160 -6.32 9.75 -7.48
CA SER A 160 -6.24 9.42 -8.91
C SER A 160 -7.65 9.21 -9.50
N PRO A 161 -7.80 9.26 -10.84
CA PRO A 161 -9.09 8.97 -11.48
C PRO A 161 -9.68 7.61 -11.11
N VAL A 162 -8.83 6.61 -10.84
CA VAL A 162 -9.25 5.24 -10.50
C VAL A 162 -9.40 4.98 -8.99
N ALA A 163 -9.13 5.98 -8.14
CA ALA A 163 -9.14 5.81 -6.69
C ALA A 163 -10.46 5.24 -6.13
N LYS A 164 -11.59 5.66 -6.72
CA LYS A 164 -12.93 5.20 -6.33
C LYS A 164 -13.26 3.79 -6.80
N GLU A 165 -12.46 3.23 -7.70
CA GLU A 165 -12.59 1.86 -8.21
C GLU A 165 -11.73 0.87 -7.40
N GLN A 166 -10.81 1.38 -6.61
CA GLN A 166 -9.96 0.56 -5.74
C GLN A 166 -10.80 -0.17 -4.68
N SER A 167 -10.37 -1.38 -4.35
CA SER A 167 -10.96 -2.19 -3.28
C SER A 167 -9.96 -2.29 -2.13
N PHE A 168 -10.29 -1.71 -0.96
CA PHE A 168 -9.46 -1.79 0.23
C PHE A 168 -10.08 -2.74 1.26
N LEU A 169 -9.25 -3.56 1.88
CA LEU A 169 -9.51 -4.19 3.16
C LEU A 169 -8.57 -3.56 4.19
N ILE A 170 -9.13 -2.90 5.19
CA ILE A 170 -8.35 -2.34 6.31
C ILE A 170 -8.77 -3.01 7.59
N THR A 171 -7.80 -3.52 8.35
CA THR A 171 -8.01 -4.15 9.64
C THR A 171 -7.33 -3.35 10.75
N HIS A 172 -7.93 -3.32 11.95
CA HIS A 172 -7.35 -2.61 13.09
C HIS A 172 -7.70 -3.25 14.42
N GLY A 173 -6.84 -3.01 15.43
CA GLY A 173 -7.01 -3.52 16.80
C GLY A 173 -7.72 -2.53 17.72
N THR A 174 -8.69 -3.02 18.52
CA THR A 174 -9.32 -2.19 19.54
C THR A 174 -8.41 -1.87 20.72
N ALA A 175 -7.40 -2.71 20.96
CA ALA A 175 -6.41 -2.57 22.02
C ALA A 175 -5.04 -2.08 21.52
N ASP A 176 -4.95 -1.51 20.31
CA ASP A 176 -3.69 -1.00 19.74
C ASP A 176 -3.17 0.19 20.57
N PRO A 177 -2.00 0.03 21.26
CA PRO A 177 -1.46 1.08 22.12
C PRO A 177 -0.68 2.14 21.34
N LEU A 178 -0.25 1.85 20.10
CA LEU A 178 0.55 2.75 19.28
C LEU A 178 -0.31 3.64 18.39
N LEU A 179 -1.37 3.08 17.83
CA LEU A 179 -2.31 3.76 16.95
C LEU A 179 -3.74 3.67 17.53
N PRO A 180 -4.15 4.61 18.40
CA PRO A 180 -5.43 4.54 19.10
C PRO A 180 -6.62 4.35 18.17
N PHE A 181 -7.42 3.32 18.41
CA PHE A 181 -8.54 2.87 17.58
C PHE A 181 -9.47 4.02 17.15
N ALA A 182 -9.91 4.86 18.09
CA ALA A 182 -10.84 5.94 17.78
C ALA A 182 -10.29 6.95 16.77
N LYS A 183 -8.99 7.26 16.87
CA LYS A 183 -8.29 8.18 15.93
C LYS A 183 -8.19 7.56 14.54
N THR A 184 -7.76 6.31 14.46
CA THR A 184 -7.62 5.60 13.18
C THR A 184 -8.97 5.42 12.52
N LYS A 185 -10.00 5.03 13.28
CA LYS A 185 -11.37 4.90 12.77
C LYS A 185 -11.87 6.21 12.14
N ALA A 186 -11.70 7.35 12.83
CA ALA A 186 -12.12 8.65 12.29
C ALA A 186 -11.39 9.02 10.99
N GLN A 187 -10.11 8.65 10.85
CA GLN A 187 -9.37 8.85 9.59
C GLN A 187 -9.92 7.98 8.45
N MET A 188 -10.23 6.71 8.72
CA MET A 188 -10.83 5.82 7.73
C MET A 188 -12.23 6.29 7.31
N GLU A 189 -13.06 6.73 8.26
CA GLU A 189 -14.37 7.34 7.97
C GLU A 189 -14.24 8.59 7.08
N GLN A 190 -13.20 9.41 7.28
CA GLN A 190 -12.94 10.57 6.42
C GLN A 190 -12.55 10.15 5.00
N LEU A 191 -11.75 9.10 4.83
CA LEU A 191 -11.42 8.54 3.51
C LEU A 191 -12.67 7.98 2.81
N GLN A 192 -13.51 7.24 3.54
CA GLN A 192 -14.77 6.72 3.01
C GLN A 192 -15.73 7.85 2.59
N ALA A 193 -15.84 8.92 3.40
CA ALA A 193 -16.61 10.11 3.04
C ALA A 193 -16.08 10.81 1.79
N GLY A 194 -14.76 10.69 1.51
CA GLY A 194 -14.12 11.13 0.27
C GLY A 194 -14.35 10.23 -0.94
N GLY A 195 -15.09 9.13 -0.77
CA GLY A 195 -15.45 8.19 -1.82
C GLY A 195 -14.49 6.99 -1.98
N ILE A 196 -13.55 6.79 -1.06
CA ILE A 196 -12.68 5.62 -1.07
C ILE A 196 -13.46 4.41 -0.55
N ARG A 197 -13.62 3.38 -1.37
CA ARG A 197 -14.32 2.14 -1.01
C ARG A 197 -13.43 1.27 -0.13
N MET A 198 -13.91 0.96 1.07
CA MET A 198 -13.11 0.29 2.09
C MET A 198 -13.99 -0.65 2.91
N GLN A 199 -13.58 -1.91 3.01
CA GLN A 199 -14.04 -2.84 4.01
C GLN A 199 -13.20 -2.58 5.28
N TRP A 200 -13.85 -2.26 6.39
CA TRP A 200 -13.21 -1.99 7.67
C TRP A 200 -13.54 -3.12 8.65
N GLU A 201 -12.51 -3.84 9.09
CA GLU A 201 -12.64 -4.97 10.02
C GLU A 201 -11.91 -4.70 11.34
N VAL A 202 -12.51 -5.08 12.43
CA VAL A 202 -12.05 -4.79 13.78
C VAL A 202 -11.81 -6.08 14.55
N PHE A 203 -10.65 -6.14 15.22
CA PHE A 203 -10.26 -7.28 16.04
C PHE A 203 -9.89 -6.83 17.45
N GLU A 204 -10.11 -7.69 18.45
CA GLU A 204 -9.57 -7.49 19.79
C GLU A 204 -8.09 -7.87 19.80
N LYS A 205 -7.23 -6.94 19.35
CA LYS A 205 -5.80 -7.13 19.23
C LYS A 205 -5.04 -5.84 19.54
N GLU A 206 -3.78 -6.00 19.89
CA GLU A 206 -2.79 -4.92 19.98
C GLU A 206 -2.24 -4.56 18.59
N HIS A 207 -1.07 -3.88 18.54
CA HIS A 207 -0.40 -3.49 17.30
C HIS A 207 0.32 -4.69 16.65
N THR A 208 -0.44 -5.60 16.07
CA THR A 208 0.06 -6.85 15.49
C THR A 208 -0.86 -7.35 14.36
N ILE A 209 -0.41 -8.41 13.67
CA ILE A 209 -1.26 -9.22 12.80
C ILE A 209 -1.82 -10.36 13.64
N GLN A 210 -3.14 -10.41 13.81
CA GLN A 210 -3.79 -11.38 14.69
C GLN A 210 -4.05 -12.71 13.98
N GLY A 211 -3.08 -13.62 14.02
CA GLY A 211 -3.24 -15.04 13.75
C GLY A 211 -4.31 -15.44 12.73
N GLU A 212 -4.94 -16.57 12.96
CA GLU A 212 -5.84 -17.20 11.98
C GLU A 212 -7.14 -16.41 11.70
N ALA A 213 -7.69 -15.71 12.70
CA ALA A 213 -8.96 -14.98 12.50
C ALA A 213 -8.82 -13.84 11.48
N GLU A 214 -7.76 -13.05 11.58
CA GLU A 214 -7.49 -11.95 10.66
C GLU A 214 -7.00 -12.47 9.31
N LEU A 215 -6.13 -13.49 9.31
CA LEU A 215 -5.65 -14.13 8.08
C LEU A 215 -6.79 -14.75 7.26
N ALA A 216 -7.80 -15.32 7.90
CA ALA A 216 -8.96 -15.86 7.20
C ALA A 216 -9.75 -14.77 6.46
N VAL A 217 -9.92 -13.59 7.06
CA VAL A 217 -10.55 -12.43 6.41
C VAL A 217 -9.72 -11.95 5.23
N ILE A 218 -8.39 -11.87 5.39
CA ILE A 218 -7.48 -11.45 4.32
C ILE A 218 -7.51 -12.46 3.16
N ARG A 219 -7.41 -13.78 3.43
CA ARG A 219 -7.51 -14.82 2.39
C ARG A 219 -8.81 -14.73 1.62
N LYS A 220 -9.93 -14.59 2.33
CA LYS A 220 -11.24 -14.44 1.71
C LYS A 220 -11.27 -13.23 0.78
N PHE A 221 -10.80 -12.07 1.25
CA PHE A 221 -10.73 -10.86 0.43
C PHE A 221 -9.88 -11.09 -0.84
N VAL A 222 -8.67 -11.64 -0.71
CA VAL A 222 -7.79 -11.94 -1.85
C VAL A 222 -8.48 -12.86 -2.85
N GLU A 223 -9.10 -13.96 -2.39
CA GLU A 223 -9.81 -14.89 -3.26
C GLU A 223 -11.00 -14.27 -3.98
N GLU A 224 -11.77 -13.41 -3.30
CA GLU A 224 -12.90 -12.71 -3.89
C GLU A 224 -12.44 -11.75 -4.99
N GLN A 225 -11.39 -10.98 -4.74
CA GLN A 225 -10.82 -10.09 -5.75
C GLN A 225 -10.25 -10.86 -6.95
N MET A 226 -9.60 -11.99 -6.74
CA MET A 226 -9.07 -12.84 -7.82
C MET A 226 -10.18 -13.49 -8.69
N LYS A 227 -11.39 -13.64 -8.17
CA LYS A 227 -12.55 -14.17 -8.92
C LYS A 227 -13.30 -13.09 -9.70
N SER A 228 -13.09 -11.81 -9.35
CA SER A 228 -13.80 -10.69 -9.97
C SER A 228 -13.13 -10.16 -11.25
N LEU A 229 -11.99 -10.71 -11.62
CA LEU A 229 -11.21 -10.44 -12.82
C LEU A 229 -11.25 -11.65 -13.76
#